data_faba90ddde428efb873ae59e95265b80
#
_entry.id   faba90ddde428efb873ae59e95265b80
#
_cell.length_a   1.000
_cell.length_b   1.000
_cell.length_c   1.000
_cell.angle_alpha   90.00
_cell.angle_beta   90.00
_cell.angle_gamma   90.00
#
_symmetry.space_group_name_H-M   'P 1'
#
loop_
_entity.id
_entity.type
_entity.pdbx_description
1 polymer ?
#
loop_
_entity_poly.entity_id
_entity_poly.type
_entity_poly.pdbx_seq_one_letter_code
_entity_poly.pdbx_strand_id
1 'polypeptide(L)'
;LHGALGSSTARRQSRTVLPLAHNRRLAMSSPEGTNLDESQTCVDAAITSRRSVRAFLPTTVPNKVVQKILCTAARAPSGTNIQPWRVYVLTGSRLKQLSDAILSAYNDPEIAKTHAEEYPYYPKEWVSPYLERRRKIGWDLYGLLGITREDKAKMHHQHGRNYAFFDAPVGLIFSIDRVLEQGSWLDYGMFLQNIMVAARGRGLDTCPQAAFNPFHRVIHEQLQMSVNEALVCGMALGYADSDAIENRLTTERESIDVWTTFLD
;
A
#
# COMPACT_ATOMS: atom_id res chain seq x y z
N LEU A 1 72.41 -13.34 19.28
CA LEU A 1 72.75 -12.29 20.23
C LEU A 1 71.50 -11.44 20.49
N HIS A 2 70.97 -11.61 21.68
CA HIS A 2 70.34 -10.66 22.61
C HIS A 2 69.48 -9.53 21.96
N GLY A 3 68.22 -9.27 22.27
CA GLY A 3 67.43 -9.45 23.48
C GLY A 3 66.60 -8.20 23.59
N ALA A 4 65.43 -8.29 23.98
CA ALA A 4 64.71 -7.40 24.89
C ALA A 4 63.18 -7.50 24.69
N LEU A 5 62.58 -8.07 25.67
CA LEU A 5 61.15 -8.09 25.95
C LEU A 5 60.66 -6.68 26.31
N GLY A 6 59.68 -6.17 25.62
CA GLY A 6 58.92 -4.98 26.00
C GLY A 6 57.50 -5.35 26.34
N SER A 7 57.19 -5.44 27.64
CA SER A 7 55.83 -5.66 28.18
C SER A 7 54.96 -4.43 28.00
N SER A 8 53.94 -4.52 27.17
CA SER A 8 52.90 -3.50 27.09
C SER A 8 51.68 -3.96 27.90
N THR A 9 51.50 -3.34 29.04
CA THR A 9 50.35 -3.47 29.92
C THR A 9 49.12 -2.81 29.25
N ALA A 10 48.23 -3.63 28.68
CA ALA A 10 46.95 -3.17 28.18
C ALA A 10 46.02 -2.81 29.38
N ARG A 11 45.77 -1.53 29.55
CA ARG A 11 44.70 -1.02 30.45
C ARG A 11 43.32 -1.56 29.95
N ARG A 12 42.74 -2.44 30.77
CA ARG A 12 41.32 -2.78 30.68
C ARG A 12 40.47 -1.55 31.02
N GLN A 13 39.85 -0.95 30.01
CA GLN A 13 38.76 -0.01 30.23
C GLN A 13 37.53 -0.82 30.63
N SER A 14 37.09 -0.66 31.87
CA SER A 14 35.83 -1.18 32.38
C SER A 14 34.68 -0.47 31.67
N ARG A 15 33.98 -1.18 30.76
CA ARG A 15 32.69 -0.73 30.26
C ARG A 15 31.65 -0.86 31.39
N THR A 16 31.20 0.24 31.88
CA THR A 16 30.05 0.33 32.80
C THR A 16 28.81 -0.07 31.98
N VAL A 17 28.27 -1.24 32.29
CA VAL A 17 26.99 -1.71 31.74
C VAL A 17 25.90 -0.98 32.56
N LEU A 18 25.19 -0.07 31.89
CA LEU A 18 23.97 0.52 32.47
C LEU A 18 22.91 -0.59 32.62
N PRO A 19 22.21 -0.66 33.75
CA PRO A 19 21.16 -1.65 33.93
C PRO A 19 20.00 -1.39 32.97
N LEU A 20 19.60 -2.41 32.22
CA LEU A 20 18.38 -2.45 31.43
C LEU A 20 17.20 -2.12 32.33
N ALA A 21 16.50 -1.02 32.00
CA ALA A 21 15.26 -0.67 32.66
C ALA A 21 14.28 -1.86 32.55
N HIS A 22 13.84 -2.32 33.71
CA HIS A 22 12.80 -3.32 33.83
C HIS A 22 11.54 -2.85 33.11
N ASN A 23 11.25 -3.49 31.97
CA ASN A 23 9.92 -3.43 31.37
C ASN A 23 8.93 -3.97 32.41
N ARG A 24 8.25 -3.07 33.10
CA ARG A 24 7.03 -3.43 33.80
C ARG A 24 6.06 -4.00 32.80
N ARG A 25 5.92 -5.32 32.78
CA ARG A 25 4.74 -5.97 32.23
C ARG A 25 3.54 -5.37 32.95
N LEU A 26 2.80 -4.52 32.27
CA LEU A 26 1.43 -4.24 32.63
C LEU A 26 0.70 -5.57 32.56
N ALA A 27 0.47 -6.20 33.70
CA ALA A 27 -0.47 -7.29 33.84
C ALA A 27 -1.83 -6.71 33.49
N MET A 28 -2.29 -6.93 32.27
CA MET A 28 -3.68 -6.72 31.92
C MET A 28 -4.46 -7.82 32.61
N SER A 29 -5.03 -7.51 33.79
CA SER A 29 -6.12 -8.28 34.38
C SER A 29 -7.27 -8.24 33.37
N SER A 30 -7.68 -9.40 32.85
CA SER A 30 -8.89 -9.55 32.05
C SER A 30 -10.06 -9.11 32.92
N PRO A 31 -10.84 -8.09 32.54
CA PRO A 31 -12.09 -7.81 33.24
C PRO A 31 -13.07 -8.89 32.86
N GLU A 32 -13.53 -9.65 33.85
CA GLU A 32 -14.70 -10.52 33.72
C GLU A 32 -15.89 -9.65 33.31
N GLY A 33 -16.53 -10.00 32.17
CA GLY A 33 -17.89 -9.55 31.87
C GLY A 33 -18.03 -8.25 31.06
N THR A 34 -17.13 -7.91 30.14
CA THR A 34 -17.45 -6.89 29.14
C THR A 34 -18.23 -7.50 27.99
N ASN A 35 -19.51 -7.07 27.85
CA ASN A 35 -20.27 -7.24 26.64
C ASN A 35 -19.40 -6.75 25.46
N LEU A 36 -18.98 -7.66 24.60
CA LEU A 36 -18.17 -7.37 23.40
C LEU A 36 -18.91 -6.51 22.37
N ASP A 37 -20.15 -6.12 22.64
CA ASP A 37 -21.06 -5.42 21.74
C ASP A 37 -20.96 -3.88 21.79
N GLU A 38 -20.18 -3.28 22.70
CA GLU A 38 -20.24 -1.82 22.91
C GLU A 38 -18.94 -1.05 22.68
N SER A 39 -17.79 -1.66 22.43
CA SER A 39 -16.56 -0.90 22.16
C SER A 39 -15.84 -1.33 20.90
N GLN A 40 -16.21 -0.71 19.77
CA GLN A 40 -15.38 -0.78 18.58
C GLN A 40 -13.96 -0.31 18.95
N THR A 41 -12.96 -1.19 18.84
CA THR A 41 -11.56 -0.83 19.12
C THR A 41 -11.06 0.20 18.10
N CYS A 42 -10.03 0.96 18.43
CA CYS A 42 -9.42 1.89 17.46
C CYS A 42 -8.89 1.16 16.21
N VAL A 43 -8.55 -0.12 16.33
CA VAL A 43 -8.14 -0.97 15.21
C VAL A 43 -9.33 -1.26 14.31
N ASP A 44 -10.47 -1.69 14.89
CA ASP A 44 -11.69 -1.96 14.13
C ASP A 44 -12.17 -0.70 13.41
N ALA A 45 -12.16 0.45 14.10
CA ALA A 45 -12.51 1.74 13.52
C ALA A 45 -11.61 2.08 12.31
N ALA A 46 -10.29 1.84 12.38
CA ALA A 46 -9.38 2.07 11.28
C ALA A 46 -9.63 1.11 10.11
N ILE A 47 -9.90 -0.17 10.39
CA ILE A 47 -10.18 -1.18 9.37
C ILE A 47 -11.52 -0.90 8.68
N THR A 48 -12.58 -0.66 9.43
CA THR A 48 -13.94 -0.52 8.88
C THR A 48 -14.18 0.81 8.18
N SER A 49 -13.50 1.89 8.61
CA SER A 49 -13.57 3.20 7.97
C SER A 49 -12.65 3.35 6.76
N ARG A 50 -11.69 2.45 6.57
CA ARG A 50 -10.79 2.46 5.42
C ARG A 50 -11.56 2.23 4.11
N ARG A 51 -11.32 3.06 3.13
CA ARG A 51 -11.83 2.92 1.76
C ARG A 51 -10.76 3.31 0.74
N SER A 52 -10.96 2.98 -0.52
CA SER A 52 -10.11 3.46 -1.62
C SER A 52 -10.55 4.86 -2.00
N VAL A 53 -9.78 5.87 -1.60
CA VAL A 53 -10.02 7.29 -1.86
C VAL A 53 -9.48 7.66 -3.25
N ARG A 54 -10.27 8.37 -4.06
CA ARG A 54 -9.93 8.69 -5.46
C ARG A 54 -9.91 10.18 -5.77
N ALA A 55 -9.85 11.01 -4.73
CA ALA A 55 -9.56 12.43 -4.82
C ALA A 55 -8.92 12.87 -3.49
N PHE A 56 -7.79 13.55 -3.57
CA PHE A 56 -7.02 13.96 -2.41
C PHE A 56 -6.83 15.47 -2.41
N LEU A 57 -6.74 16.04 -1.19
CA LEU A 57 -6.36 17.41 -0.99
C LEU A 57 -4.85 17.60 -1.27
N PRO A 58 -4.43 18.79 -1.76
CA PRO A 58 -3.02 19.07 -2.03
C PRO A 58 -2.19 19.27 -0.75
N THR A 59 -2.79 19.03 0.41
CA THR A 59 -2.15 19.20 1.71
C THR A 59 -0.98 18.24 1.86
N THR A 60 0.22 18.78 2.09
CA THR A 60 1.44 18.00 2.20
C THR A 60 1.40 17.03 3.38
N VAL A 61 1.91 15.83 3.18
CA VAL A 61 2.12 14.84 4.23
C VAL A 61 3.61 14.85 4.61
N PRO A 62 3.97 15.17 5.86
CA PRO A 62 5.38 15.19 6.26
C PRO A 62 6.05 13.83 6.10
N ASN A 63 7.27 13.78 5.57
CA ASN A 63 8.04 12.53 5.38
C ASN A 63 8.14 11.68 6.66
N LYS A 64 8.25 12.34 7.83
CA LYS A 64 8.27 11.63 9.12
C LYS A 64 6.98 10.84 9.40
N VAL A 65 5.83 11.31 8.89
CA VAL A 65 4.55 10.60 9.02
C VAL A 65 4.56 9.37 8.12
N VAL A 66 4.99 9.52 6.87
CA VAL A 66 5.14 8.40 5.93
C VAL A 66 6.09 7.35 6.49
N GLN A 67 7.26 7.76 6.99
CA GLN A 67 8.22 6.86 7.65
C GLN A 67 7.58 6.09 8.82
N LYS A 68 6.82 6.75 9.69
CA LYS A 68 6.12 6.10 10.81
C LYS A 68 5.09 5.08 10.32
N ILE A 69 4.36 5.38 9.25
CA ILE A 69 3.42 4.45 8.63
C ILE A 69 4.15 3.21 8.13
N LEU A 70 5.22 3.39 7.36
CA LEU A 70 6.01 2.29 6.80
C LEU A 70 6.69 1.44 7.89
N CYS A 71 7.24 2.07 8.93
CA CYS A 71 7.81 1.36 10.08
C CYS A 71 6.76 0.53 10.82
N THR A 72 5.55 1.05 11.00
CA THR A 72 4.43 0.31 11.60
C THR A 72 4.03 -0.86 10.69
N ALA A 73 3.89 -0.60 9.38
CA ALA A 73 3.48 -1.60 8.41
C ALA A 73 4.49 -2.75 8.27
N ALA A 74 5.79 -2.47 8.41
CA ALA A 74 6.86 -3.46 8.38
C ALA A 74 6.79 -4.51 9.51
N ARG A 75 5.84 -4.36 10.46
CA ARG A 75 5.50 -5.41 11.44
C ARG A 75 4.61 -6.49 10.86
N ALA A 76 4.24 -6.42 9.58
CA ALA A 76 3.56 -7.51 8.90
C ALA A 76 4.38 -8.80 9.03
N PRO A 77 3.73 -9.95 9.27
CA PRO A 77 4.42 -11.24 9.24
C PRO A 77 4.84 -11.57 7.80
N SER A 78 5.88 -12.39 7.66
CA SER A 78 6.27 -13.01 6.40
C SER A 78 6.87 -14.39 6.63
N GLY A 79 6.71 -15.29 5.69
CA GLY A 79 7.27 -16.64 5.76
C GLY A 79 8.76 -16.58 6.07
N THR A 80 9.21 -17.27 7.13
CA THR A 80 10.61 -17.26 7.62
C THR A 80 11.22 -15.86 7.81
N ASN A 81 10.36 -14.83 7.98
CA ASN A 81 10.76 -13.44 8.12
C ASN A 81 11.50 -12.86 6.90
N ILE A 82 11.11 -13.27 5.69
CA ILE A 82 11.72 -12.85 4.41
C ILE A 82 11.61 -11.35 4.17
N GLN A 83 10.51 -10.70 4.60
CA GLN A 83 10.28 -9.26 4.44
C GLN A 83 10.43 -8.80 2.98
N PRO A 84 9.58 -9.28 2.07
CA PRO A 84 9.79 -9.19 0.61
C PRO A 84 9.57 -7.80 0.01
N TRP A 85 9.17 -6.83 0.81
CA TRP A 85 8.73 -5.52 0.35
C TRP A 85 9.88 -4.55 0.08
N ARG A 86 9.78 -3.86 -1.06
CA ARG A 86 10.56 -2.66 -1.40
C ARG A 86 9.58 -1.54 -1.73
N VAL A 87 9.89 -0.31 -1.31
CA VAL A 87 8.96 0.82 -1.43
C VAL A 87 9.71 2.05 -1.93
N TYR A 88 9.22 2.62 -3.02
CA TYR A 88 9.63 3.91 -3.53
C TYR A 88 8.60 4.95 -3.09
N VAL A 89 9.04 5.94 -2.32
CA VAL A 89 8.19 7.04 -1.84
C VAL A 89 8.43 8.26 -2.72
N LEU A 90 7.38 8.73 -3.35
CA LEU A 90 7.43 9.83 -4.33
C LEU A 90 6.62 11.01 -3.82
N THR A 91 7.20 12.20 -3.89
CA THR A 91 6.57 13.46 -3.55
C THR A 91 7.02 14.57 -4.50
N GLY A 92 6.29 15.68 -4.57
CA GLY A 92 6.68 16.88 -5.31
C GLY A 92 7.05 16.59 -6.77
N SER A 93 8.21 17.08 -7.21
CA SER A 93 8.64 16.98 -8.61
C SER A 93 8.84 15.53 -9.08
N ARG A 94 9.31 14.63 -8.22
CA ARG A 94 9.52 13.22 -8.59
C ARG A 94 8.19 12.49 -8.81
N LEU A 95 7.18 12.77 -7.98
CA LEU A 95 5.83 12.26 -8.17
C LEU A 95 5.26 12.76 -9.51
N LYS A 96 5.39 14.06 -9.78
CA LYS A 96 4.92 14.67 -11.02
C LYS A 96 5.63 14.08 -12.24
N GLN A 97 6.95 13.91 -12.23
CA GLN A 97 7.73 13.33 -13.33
C GLN A 97 7.25 11.92 -13.67
N LEU A 98 7.05 11.06 -12.66
CA LEU A 98 6.53 9.71 -12.90
C LEU A 98 5.12 9.76 -13.49
N SER A 99 4.23 10.57 -12.91
CA SER A 99 2.86 10.73 -13.40
C SER A 99 2.83 11.21 -14.85
N ASP A 100 3.60 12.24 -15.20
CA ASP A 100 3.66 12.80 -16.55
C ASP A 100 4.18 11.74 -17.56
N ALA A 101 5.21 10.98 -17.19
CA ALA A 101 5.77 9.93 -18.05
C ALA A 101 4.74 8.82 -18.35
N ILE A 102 4.01 8.35 -17.33
CA ILE A 102 3.00 7.31 -17.52
C ILE A 102 1.80 7.87 -18.28
N LEU A 103 1.33 9.07 -17.97
CA LEU A 103 0.21 9.70 -18.66
C LEU A 103 0.53 9.98 -20.13
N SER A 104 1.77 10.34 -20.46
CA SER A 104 2.21 10.47 -21.85
C SER A 104 2.10 9.15 -22.60
N ALA A 105 2.56 8.05 -22.01
CA ALA A 105 2.45 6.72 -22.61
C ALA A 105 1.00 6.23 -22.68
N TYR A 106 0.18 6.52 -21.67
CA TYR A 106 -1.22 6.13 -21.60
C TYR A 106 -2.10 6.86 -22.63
N ASN A 107 -1.83 8.15 -22.85
CA ASN A 107 -2.64 8.98 -23.75
C ASN A 107 -2.23 8.85 -25.23
N ASP A 108 -1.10 8.24 -25.53
CA ASP A 108 -0.70 7.90 -26.90
C ASP A 108 -1.17 6.48 -27.25
N PRO A 109 -2.16 6.31 -28.16
CA PRO A 109 -2.71 5.00 -28.48
C PRO A 109 -1.68 4.01 -29.06
N GLU A 110 -0.67 4.51 -29.78
CA GLU A 110 0.36 3.63 -30.38
C GLU A 110 1.35 3.17 -29.32
N ILE A 111 1.72 4.05 -28.40
CA ILE A 111 2.59 3.69 -27.26
C ILE A 111 1.83 2.79 -26.28
N ALA A 112 0.59 3.13 -25.94
CA ALA A 112 -0.22 2.36 -24.99
C ALA A 112 -0.37 0.88 -25.40
N LYS A 113 -0.50 0.59 -26.69
CA LYS A 113 -0.59 -0.80 -27.23
C LYS A 113 0.69 -1.62 -27.02
N THR A 114 1.83 -0.98 -26.80
CA THR A 114 3.12 -1.67 -26.57
C THR A 114 3.30 -2.11 -25.14
N HIS A 115 2.44 -1.62 -24.22
CA HIS A 115 2.48 -1.94 -22.81
C HIS A 115 1.60 -3.14 -22.49
N ALA A 116 2.09 -4.02 -21.63
CA ALA A 116 1.38 -5.20 -21.15
C ALA A 116 1.61 -5.35 -19.65
N GLU A 117 0.70 -6.03 -18.99
CA GLU A 117 0.86 -6.36 -17.57
C GLU A 117 2.14 -7.16 -17.31
N GLU A 118 2.85 -6.84 -16.24
CA GLU A 118 4.05 -7.55 -15.81
C GLU A 118 3.70 -8.93 -15.22
N TYR A 119 2.54 -9.01 -14.61
CA TYR A 119 1.95 -10.24 -14.08
C TYR A 119 0.42 -10.20 -14.25
N PRO A 120 -0.25 -11.34 -14.38
CA PRO A 120 -1.70 -11.39 -14.51
C PRO A 120 -2.36 -11.02 -13.18
N TYR A 121 -2.95 -9.82 -13.11
CA TYR A 121 -3.70 -9.38 -11.93
C TYR A 121 -5.13 -9.94 -11.93
N TYR A 122 -5.76 -10.03 -13.10
CA TYR A 122 -7.12 -10.52 -13.25
C TYR A 122 -7.16 -11.88 -13.94
N PRO A 123 -8.21 -12.69 -13.73
CA PRO A 123 -8.38 -13.92 -14.47
C PRO A 123 -8.62 -13.64 -15.95
N LYS A 124 -8.15 -14.53 -16.83
CA LYS A 124 -8.39 -14.44 -18.27
C LYS A 124 -9.88 -14.51 -18.60
N GLU A 125 -10.59 -15.37 -17.87
CA GLU A 125 -12.03 -15.55 -18.01
C GLU A 125 -12.71 -15.23 -16.69
N TRP A 126 -13.73 -14.39 -16.78
CA TRP A 126 -14.49 -13.96 -15.61
C TRP A 126 -15.72 -14.86 -15.41
N VAL A 127 -15.88 -15.35 -14.20
CA VAL A 127 -17.03 -16.15 -13.77
C VAL A 127 -17.79 -15.45 -12.64
N SER A 128 -19.07 -15.84 -12.45
CA SER A 128 -19.87 -15.43 -11.30
C SER A 128 -19.26 -15.94 -9.98
N PRO A 129 -19.35 -15.18 -8.88
CA PRO A 129 -19.93 -13.84 -8.72
C PRO A 129 -18.94 -12.69 -8.99
N TYR A 130 -17.71 -13.01 -9.41
CA TYR A 130 -16.63 -11.99 -9.54
C TYR A 130 -16.89 -11.00 -10.68
N LEU A 131 -17.51 -11.46 -11.79
CA LEU A 131 -17.86 -10.60 -12.90
C LEU A 131 -18.88 -9.54 -12.52
N GLU A 132 -19.90 -9.95 -11.78
CA GLU A 132 -20.97 -9.05 -11.33
C GLU A 132 -20.43 -8.00 -10.35
N ARG A 133 -19.62 -8.42 -9.37
CA ARG A 133 -18.97 -7.52 -8.41
C ARG A 133 -18.07 -6.50 -9.11
N ARG A 134 -17.27 -6.96 -10.10
CA ARG A 134 -16.42 -6.07 -10.90
C ARG A 134 -17.24 -5.05 -11.71
N ARG A 135 -18.32 -5.50 -12.32
CA ARG A 135 -19.21 -4.63 -13.11
C ARG A 135 -19.92 -3.62 -12.20
N LYS A 136 -20.44 -4.08 -11.08
CA LYS A 136 -21.15 -3.24 -10.10
C LYS A 136 -20.27 -2.08 -9.65
N ILE A 137 -19.08 -2.36 -9.11
CA ILE A 137 -18.20 -1.31 -8.59
C ILE A 137 -17.78 -0.30 -9.65
N GLY A 138 -17.57 -0.76 -10.90
CA GLY A 138 -17.24 0.13 -12.02
C GLY A 138 -18.39 1.08 -12.36
N TRP A 139 -19.61 0.57 -12.45
CA TRP A 139 -20.79 1.38 -12.75
C TRP A 139 -21.26 2.24 -11.58
N ASP A 140 -21.10 1.80 -10.34
CA ASP A 140 -21.36 2.62 -9.16
C ASP A 140 -20.46 3.87 -9.16
N LEU A 141 -19.16 3.71 -9.46
CA LEU A 141 -18.23 4.84 -9.58
C LEU A 141 -18.59 5.77 -10.73
N TYR A 142 -18.82 5.23 -11.92
CA TYR A 142 -19.15 6.03 -13.11
C TYR A 142 -20.52 6.72 -12.96
N GLY A 143 -21.48 6.08 -12.32
CA GLY A 143 -22.76 6.68 -11.99
C GLY A 143 -22.65 7.91 -11.09
N LEU A 144 -21.81 7.85 -10.05
CA LEU A 144 -21.52 9.01 -9.19
C LEU A 144 -20.90 10.16 -9.99
N LEU A 145 -20.03 9.84 -10.95
CA LEU A 145 -19.34 10.83 -11.79
C LEU A 145 -20.18 11.32 -12.99
N GLY A 146 -21.41 10.82 -13.17
CA GLY A 146 -22.23 11.13 -14.33
C GLY A 146 -21.62 10.67 -15.66
N ILE A 147 -20.84 9.57 -15.64
CA ILE A 147 -20.18 9.00 -16.82
C ILE A 147 -21.03 7.84 -17.34
N THR A 148 -21.52 7.95 -18.58
CA THR A 148 -22.30 6.92 -19.26
C THR A 148 -21.40 5.96 -20.06
N ARG A 149 -21.99 4.90 -20.64
CA ARG A 149 -21.26 3.92 -21.48
C ARG A 149 -20.73 4.51 -22.79
N GLU A 150 -21.34 5.57 -23.24
CA GLU A 150 -21.00 6.30 -24.47
C GLU A 150 -19.84 7.28 -24.24
N ASP A 151 -19.63 7.72 -23.01
CA ASP A 151 -18.62 8.72 -22.63
C ASP A 151 -17.19 8.15 -22.58
N LYS A 152 -16.69 7.55 -23.69
CA LYS A 152 -15.38 6.88 -23.72
C LYS A 152 -14.22 7.81 -23.32
N ALA A 153 -14.26 9.06 -23.75
CA ALA A 153 -13.24 10.05 -23.38
C ALA A 153 -13.23 10.35 -21.88
N LYS A 154 -14.41 10.48 -21.25
CA LYS A 154 -14.49 10.68 -19.79
C LYS A 154 -14.04 9.43 -19.03
N MET A 155 -14.39 8.23 -19.52
CA MET A 155 -13.89 6.96 -18.93
C MET A 155 -12.38 6.88 -19.01
N HIS A 156 -11.78 7.21 -20.16
CA HIS A 156 -10.34 7.24 -20.37
C HIS A 156 -9.68 8.25 -19.40
N HIS A 157 -10.20 9.47 -19.33
CA HIS A 157 -9.70 10.48 -18.41
C HIS A 157 -9.77 10.02 -16.94
N GLN A 158 -10.93 9.49 -16.52
CA GLN A 158 -11.10 9.00 -15.13
C GLN A 158 -10.17 7.84 -14.81
N HIS A 159 -9.93 6.94 -15.76
CA HIS A 159 -8.95 5.87 -15.57
C HIS A 159 -7.52 6.43 -15.48
N GLY A 160 -7.20 7.40 -16.31
CA GLY A 160 -5.90 8.10 -16.32
C GLY A 160 -5.55 8.77 -14.97
N ARG A 161 -6.54 9.17 -14.17
CA ARG A 161 -6.31 9.72 -12.82
C ARG A 161 -5.57 8.76 -11.88
N ASN A 162 -5.61 7.44 -12.14
CA ASN A 162 -4.77 6.49 -11.41
C ASN A 162 -3.29 6.86 -11.52
N TYR A 163 -2.82 7.27 -12.69
CA TYR A 163 -1.42 7.57 -12.97
C TYR A 163 -0.96 8.93 -12.41
N ALA A 164 -1.91 9.78 -12.05
CA ALA A 164 -1.70 10.98 -11.25
C ALA A 164 -1.91 10.73 -9.75
N PHE A 165 -1.99 9.47 -9.30
CA PHE A 165 -2.27 9.09 -7.92
C PHE A 165 -3.51 9.79 -7.33
N PHE A 166 -4.51 10.10 -8.17
CA PHE A 166 -5.73 10.82 -7.79
C PHE A 166 -5.43 12.17 -7.09
N ASP A 167 -4.37 12.86 -7.52
CA ASP A 167 -3.89 14.15 -6.99
C ASP A 167 -3.32 14.08 -5.55
N ALA A 168 -3.04 12.88 -5.05
CA ALA A 168 -2.42 12.70 -3.74
C ALA A 168 -1.02 13.33 -3.68
N PRO A 169 -0.63 13.96 -2.54
CA PRO A 169 0.68 14.55 -2.35
C PRO A 169 1.81 13.51 -2.22
N VAL A 170 1.45 12.24 -1.98
CA VAL A 170 2.40 11.12 -1.86
C VAL A 170 1.95 9.97 -2.76
N GLY A 171 2.83 9.51 -3.63
CA GLY A 171 2.72 8.28 -4.37
C GLY A 171 3.69 7.23 -3.81
N LEU A 172 3.21 6.03 -3.63
CA LEU A 172 4.04 4.88 -3.27
C LEU A 172 4.05 3.91 -4.44
N ILE A 173 5.24 3.44 -4.82
CA ILE A 173 5.41 2.33 -5.76
C ILE A 173 6.05 1.18 -5.00
N PHE A 174 5.51 0.00 -5.19
CA PHE A 174 5.89 -1.21 -4.50
C PHE A 174 6.49 -2.21 -5.48
N SER A 175 7.60 -2.81 -5.10
CA SER A 175 8.25 -3.86 -5.88
C SER A 175 8.66 -5.04 -5.02
N ILE A 176 8.86 -6.18 -5.66
CA ILE A 176 9.27 -7.43 -5.06
C ILE A 176 10.44 -8.01 -5.88
N ASP A 177 11.32 -8.75 -5.26
CA ASP A 177 12.36 -9.47 -5.98
C ASP A 177 11.72 -10.59 -6.84
N ARG A 178 12.11 -10.69 -8.12
CA ARG A 178 11.56 -11.65 -9.08
C ARG A 178 11.76 -13.12 -8.70
N VAL A 179 12.72 -13.40 -7.84
CA VAL A 179 12.96 -14.77 -7.34
C VAL A 179 11.89 -15.23 -6.36
N LEU A 180 11.09 -14.31 -5.83
CA LEU A 180 10.09 -14.59 -4.81
C LEU A 180 8.74 -14.96 -5.44
N GLU A 181 8.20 -16.07 -4.98
CA GLU A 181 6.99 -16.71 -5.49
C GLU A 181 5.72 -16.31 -4.73
N GLN A 182 4.58 -16.93 -5.06
CA GLN A 182 3.24 -16.61 -4.57
C GLN A 182 3.13 -16.43 -3.04
N GLY A 183 3.87 -17.21 -2.24
CA GLY A 183 3.89 -17.08 -0.79
C GLY A 183 4.32 -15.68 -0.33
N SER A 184 5.35 -15.12 -0.96
CA SER A 184 5.83 -13.77 -0.66
C SER A 184 4.85 -12.68 -1.14
N TRP A 185 4.06 -12.95 -2.16
CA TRP A 185 2.98 -12.04 -2.59
C TRP A 185 1.83 -12.00 -1.58
N LEU A 186 1.54 -13.15 -0.92
CA LEU A 186 0.59 -13.19 0.20
C LEU A 186 1.10 -12.34 1.37
N ASP A 187 2.37 -12.48 1.75
CA ASP A 187 3.03 -11.68 2.78
C ASP A 187 2.97 -10.17 2.43
N TYR A 188 3.21 -9.86 1.16
CA TYR A 188 3.15 -8.49 0.65
C TYR A 188 1.75 -7.86 0.82
N GLY A 189 0.70 -8.63 0.59
CA GLY A 189 -0.68 -8.19 0.81
C GLY A 189 -0.93 -7.76 2.26
N MET A 190 -0.37 -8.48 3.23
CA MET A 190 -0.46 -8.13 4.65
C MET A 190 0.28 -6.81 4.96
N PHE A 191 1.44 -6.59 4.36
CA PHE A 191 2.18 -5.34 4.47
C PHE A 191 1.41 -4.15 3.89
N LEU A 192 0.84 -4.30 2.68
CA LEU A 192 0.02 -3.26 2.04
C LEU A 192 -1.20 -2.90 2.90
N GLN A 193 -1.90 -3.89 3.46
CA GLN A 193 -3.02 -3.66 4.36
C GLN A 193 -2.59 -2.91 5.61
N ASN A 194 -1.44 -3.26 6.21
CA ASN A 194 -0.92 -2.54 7.37
C ASN A 194 -0.63 -1.06 7.05
N ILE A 195 -0.12 -0.73 5.86
CA ILE A 195 0.06 0.68 5.44
C ILE A 195 -1.28 1.40 5.45
N MET A 196 -2.31 0.81 4.84
CA MET A 196 -3.63 1.43 4.73
C MET A 196 -4.27 1.67 6.10
N VAL A 197 -4.20 0.69 7.00
CA VAL A 197 -4.73 0.80 8.38
C VAL A 197 -3.92 1.81 9.20
N ALA A 198 -2.59 1.77 9.10
CA ALA A 198 -1.72 2.71 9.81
C ALA A 198 -1.88 4.16 9.32
N ALA A 199 -2.14 4.37 8.03
CA ALA A 199 -2.50 5.67 7.47
C ALA A 199 -3.85 6.14 8.05
N ARG A 200 -4.86 5.27 8.02
CA ARG A 200 -6.20 5.59 8.53
C ARG A 200 -6.19 5.98 10.01
N GLY A 201 -5.44 5.25 10.83
CA GLY A 201 -5.23 5.58 12.25
C GLY A 201 -4.51 6.92 12.50
N ARG A 202 -4.02 7.59 11.44
CA ARG A 202 -3.38 8.91 11.49
C ARG A 202 -4.17 9.99 10.74
N GLY A 203 -5.44 9.70 10.43
CA GLY A 203 -6.30 10.63 9.69
C GLY A 203 -5.95 10.80 8.22
N LEU A 204 -5.14 9.88 7.66
CA LEU A 204 -4.80 9.82 6.24
C LEU A 204 -5.59 8.72 5.55
N ASP A 205 -5.72 8.86 4.25
CA ASP A 205 -6.40 7.91 3.38
C ASP A 205 -5.47 7.39 2.28
N THR A 206 -5.86 6.28 1.68
CA THR A 206 -5.07 5.63 0.63
C THR A 206 -5.95 5.08 -0.48
N CYS A 207 -5.32 4.84 -1.64
CA CYS A 207 -5.89 4.04 -2.71
C CYS A 207 -4.82 3.12 -3.28
N PRO A 208 -4.87 1.79 -3.05
CA PRO A 208 -4.00 0.83 -3.73
C PRO A 208 -4.40 0.72 -5.21
N GLN A 209 -3.42 0.64 -6.11
CA GLN A 209 -3.62 0.82 -7.55
C GLN A 209 -2.85 -0.21 -8.36
N ALA A 210 -3.53 -1.29 -8.77
CA ALA A 210 -2.97 -2.26 -9.72
C ALA A 210 -2.90 -1.68 -11.15
N ALA A 211 -3.55 -0.54 -11.41
CA ALA A 211 -3.55 0.14 -12.71
C ALA A 211 -2.14 0.45 -13.25
N PHE A 212 -1.14 0.54 -12.38
CA PHE A 212 0.25 0.77 -12.77
C PHE A 212 0.91 -0.44 -13.46
N ASN A 213 0.37 -1.65 -13.28
CA ASN A 213 0.98 -2.89 -13.75
C ASN A 213 1.32 -2.88 -15.26
N PRO A 214 0.47 -2.43 -16.20
CA PRO A 214 0.84 -2.36 -17.61
C PRO A 214 2.02 -1.44 -17.90
N PHE A 215 2.23 -0.40 -17.10
CA PHE A 215 3.27 0.61 -17.30
C PHE A 215 4.56 0.32 -16.52
N HIS A 216 4.76 -0.92 -16.09
CA HIS A 216 5.94 -1.32 -15.28
C HIS A 216 7.26 -0.89 -15.91
N ARG A 217 7.41 -0.95 -17.27
CA ARG A 217 8.65 -0.54 -17.96
C ARG A 217 8.95 0.94 -17.78
N VAL A 218 7.92 1.81 -17.90
CA VAL A 218 8.07 3.26 -17.66
C VAL A 218 8.48 3.51 -16.22
N ILE A 219 7.85 2.80 -15.27
CA ILE A 219 8.15 2.92 -13.84
C ILE A 219 9.59 2.48 -13.55
N HIS A 220 10.02 1.33 -14.08
CA HIS A 220 11.39 0.83 -13.95
C HIS A 220 12.41 1.87 -14.42
N GLU A 221 12.21 2.47 -15.60
CA GLU A 221 13.08 3.48 -16.16
C GLU A 221 13.10 4.74 -15.28
N GLN A 222 11.93 5.30 -14.95
CA GLN A 222 11.82 6.52 -14.17
C GLN A 222 12.40 6.40 -12.75
N LEU A 223 12.26 5.25 -12.12
CA LEU A 223 12.73 5.00 -10.76
C LEU A 223 14.10 4.31 -10.71
N GLN A 224 14.68 3.98 -11.85
CA GLN A 224 15.94 3.23 -11.95
C GLN A 224 15.90 1.94 -11.13
N MET A 225 14.78 1.21 -11.22
CA MET A 225 14.59 -0.03 -10.49
C MET A 225 15.55 -1.10 -11.01
N SER A 226 15.97 -1.99 -10.10
CA SER A 226 16.80 -3.14 -10.48
C SER A 226 16.03 -4.06 -11.45
N VAL A 227 16.75 -4.66 -12.40
CA VAL A 227 16.18 -5.69 -13.31
C VAL A 227 15.61 -6.90 -12.56
N ASN A 228 16.08 -7.12 -11.32
CA ASN A 228 15.59 -8.18 -10.45
C ASN A 228 14.30 -7.81 -9.71
N GLU A 229 13.83 -6.59 -9.84
CA GLU A 229 12.58 -6.18 -9.22
C GLU A 229 11.40 -6.36 -10.17
N ALA A 230 10.27 -6.83 -9.65
CA ALA A 230 8.99 -6.80 -10.31
C ALA A 230 8.08 -5.77 -9.64
N LEU A 231 7.32 -5.02 -10.43
CA LEU A 231 6.32 -4.10 -9.90
C LEU A 231 5.20 -4.89 -9.23
N VAL A 232 4.82 -4.51 -8.01
CA VAL A 232 3.65 -5.08 -7.33
C VAL A 232 2.41 -4.22 -7.60
N CYS A 233 2.45 -2.96 -7.22
CA CYS A 233 1.36 -1.99 -7.45
C CYS A 233 1.83 -0.58 -7.08
N GLY A 234 0.94 0.40 -7.29
CA GLY A 234 1.06 1.73 -6.69
C GLY A 234 0.09 1.93 -5.55
N MET A 235 0.27 3.02 -4.81
CA MET A 235 -0.70 3.48 -3.80
C MET A 235 -0.63 5.00 -3.66
N ALA A 236 -1.77 5.66 -3.80
CA ALA A 236 -1.95 7.06 -3.43
C ALA A 236 -2.07 7.18 -1.90
N LEU A 237 -1.47 8.23 -1.31
CA LEU A 237 -1.56 8.50 0.12
C LEU A 237 -1.65 10.01 0.37
N GLY A 238 -2.64 10.42 1.17
CA GLY A 238 -2.90 11.82 1.47
C GLY A 238 -4.13 12.02 2.34
N TYR A 239 -4.61 13.25 2.40
CA TYR A 239 -5.89 13.59 3.03
C TYR A 239 -7.00 13.50 1.98
N ALA A 240 -8.07 12.77 2.26
CA ALA A 240 -9.20 12.67 1.36
C ALA A 240 -9.85 14.05 1.14
N ASP A 241 -10.22 14.35 -0.11
CA ASP A 241 -11.15 15.43 -0.39
C ASP A 241 -12.58 14.95 -0.09
N SER A 242 -13.17 15.44 0.99
CA SER A 242 -14.52 15.07 1.43
C SER A 242 -15.62 15.56 0.49
N ASP A 243 -15.34 16.59 -0.31
CA ASP A 243 -16.31 17.21 -1.21
C ASP A 243 -16.36 16.49 -2.56
N ALA A 244 -15.31 15.75 -2.91
CA ALA A 244 -15.24 14.98 -4.14
C ALA A 244 -16.29 13.87 -4.18
N ILE A 245 -17.09 13.86 -5.26
CA ILE A 245 -18.23 12.94 -5.42
C ILE A 245 -17.78 11.48 -5.46
N GLU A 246 -16.65 11.17 -6.10
CA GLU A 246 -16.09 9.83 -6.19
C GLU A 246 -15.68 9.24 -4.83
N ASN A 247 -15.43 10.10 -3.84
CA ASN A 247 -15.13 9.66 -2.47
C ASN A 247 -16.38 9.33 -1.66
N ARG A 248 -17.59 9.53 -2.20
CA ARG A 248 -18.85 9.05 -1.62
C ARG A 248 -19.13 7.59 -1.95
N LEU A 249 -18.34 6.98 -2.84
CA LEU A 249 -18.50 5.57 -3.19
C LEU A 249 -18.30 4.68 -1.96
N THR A 250 -19.31 3.93 -1.63
CA THR A 250 -19.27 2.86 -0.61
C THR A 250 -19.33 1.51 -1.28
N THR A 251 -18.63 0.54 -0.73
CA THR A 251 -18.58 -0.82 -1.26
C THR A 251 -19.15 -1.81 -0.26
N GLU A 252 -20.07 -2.63 -0.71
CA GLU A 252 -20.66 -3.71 0.08
C GLU A 252 -19.63 -4.80 0.37
N ARG A 253 -19.93 -5.62 1.38
CA ARG A 253 -19.23 -6.86 1.68
C ARG A 253 -20.25 -7.97 1.79
N GLU A 254 -19.88 -9.15 1.37
CA GLU A 254 -20.71 -10.33 1.58
C GLU A 254 -20.84 -10.64 3.07
N SER A 255 -21.99 -11.22 3.45
CA SER A 255 -22.18 -11.75 4.79
C SER A 255 -21.14 -12.82 5.09
N ILE A 256 -20.74 -12.92 6.36
CA ILE A 256 -19.78 -13.93 6.82
C ILE A 256 -20.21 -15.35 6.45
N ASP A 257 -21.50 -15.63 6.43
CA ASP A 257 -22.06 -16.95 6.13
C ASP A 257 -21.81 -17.40 4.68
N VAL A 258 -21.50 -16.46 3.77
CA VAL A 258 -21.23 -16.77 2.35
C VAL A 258 -19.84 -17.35 2.14
N TRP A 259 -18.87 -17.00 2.99
CA TRP A 259 -17.46 -17.32 2.78
C TRP A 259 -16.79 -18.00 3.98
N THR A 260 -17.55 -18.28 5.06
CA THR A 260 -17.03 -18.93 6.27
C THR A 260 -17.80 -20.22 6.52
N THR A 261 -17.06 -21.27 6.86
CA THR A 261 -17.62 -22.55 7.37
C THR A 261 -17.08 -22.78 8.76
N PHE A 262 -17.99 -22.89 9.75
CA PHE A 262 -17.63 -23.31 11.10
C PHE A 262 -17.72 -24.84 11.16
N LEU A 263 -16.69 -25.48 11.67
CA LEU A 263 -16.61 -26.93 11.87
C LEU A 263 -16.45 -27.18 13.36
N ASP A 264 -17.36 -27.95 13.95
CA ASP A 264 -17.38 -28.34 15.36
C ASP A 264 -16.67 -29.69 15.59
#